data_c07a05778db7ddbf243f85a59407630c
#
_entry.id   c07a05778db7ddbf243f85a59407630c
#
_cell.length_a   1.000
_cell.length_b   1.000
_cell.length_c   1.000
_cell.angle_alpha   90.00
_cell.angle_beta   90.00
_cell.angle_gamma   90.00
#
_symmetry.space_group_name_H-M   'P 1'
#
loop_
_entity.id
_entity.type
_entity.pdbx_description
1 polymer ?
#
loop_
_entity_poly.entity_id
_entity_poly.type
_entity_poly.pdbx_seq_one_letter_code
_entity_poly.pdbx_strand_id
1 'polypeptide(L)'
;TLSSSSAASDVYKRQDQYGNPIEKEITTIPYDNEAAQKGGYDTFMLKEIHEQPYAIAETLRGRVEGTDRIVLPELDAIHDKFKTFNKAYFVACGTAYHACLSGANILERLTGIPTFTQVASEFRYCDPIVDEKTMCVFVSQSGETADTMAALRLAKEKGCTTIAVANVLGSSISREADHTIYTCAGPEIAVASTKAYTTQLIVLLLPVSYTHLRAHETEAD
;
A
#
# COMPACT_ATOMS: atom_id res chain seq x y z
N THR A 1 29.33 -8.78 -22.52
CA THR A 1 28.51 -9.81 -21.86
C THR A 1 27.29 -9.25 -21.13
N LEU A 2 27.16 -7.94 -21.01
CA LEU A 2 25.94 -7.29 -20.46
C LEU A 2 24.86 -7.08 -21.51
N SER A 3 25.16 -7.27 -22.77
CA SER A 3 24.18 -7.20 -23.86
C SER A 3 23.19 -8.34 -23.88
N SER A 4 23.46 -9.44 -23.16
CA SER A 4 22.58 -10.59 -23.14
C SER A 4 21.31 -10.41 -22.29
N SER A 5 21.32 -9.56 -21.25
CA SER A 5 20.12 -9.35 -20.41
C SER A 5 19.14 -8.35 -21.04
N SER A 6 19.62 -7.33 -21.74
CA SER A 6 18.74 -6.42 -22.47
C SER A 6 18.15 -7.08 -23.72
N ALA A 7 18.94 -7.89 -24.43
CA ALA A 7 18.44 -8.68 -25.53
C ALA A 7 17.41 -9.74 -25.09
N ALA A 8 17.55 -10.30 -23.89
CA ALA A 8 16.57 -11.24 -23.38
C ALA A 8 15.21 -10.59 -23.09
N SER A 9 15.15 -9.31 -22.69
CA SER A 9 13.87 -8.62 -22.49
C SER A 9 13.11 -8.37 -23.80
N ASP A 10 13.81 -8.22 -24.92
CA ASP A 10 13.20 -8.07 -26.25
C ASP A 10 12.68 -9.41 -26.82
N VAL A 11 13.20 -10.53 -26.31
CA VAL A 11 12.80 -11.89 -26.74
C VAL A 11 11.57 -12.41 -25.97
N TYR A 12 11.24 -11.86 -24.78
CA TYR A 12 10.04 -12.25 -24.07
C TYR A 12 8.81 -11.71 -24.77
N LYS A 13 8.27 -12.51 -25.70
CA LYS A 13 6.92 -12.31 -26.21
C LYS A 13 5.95 -12.43 -25.06
N ARG A 14 5.29 -11.32 -24.70
CA ARG A 14 4.21 -11.34 -23.73
C ARG A 14 3.04 -12.10 -24.36
N GLN A 15 2.68 -13.21 -23.78
CA GLN A 15 1.64 -14.10 -24.27
C GLN A 15 0.64 -14.41 -23.16
N ASP A 16 -0.61 -14.65 -23.55
CA ASP A 16 -1.61 -15.21 -22.66
C ASP A 16 -1.33 -16.71 -22.36
N GLN A 17 -2.19 -17.32 -21.53
CA GLN A 17 -2.08 -18.75 -21.22
C GLN A 17 -2.24 -19.69 -22.44
N TYR A 18 -2.72 -19.17 -23.57
CA TYR A 18 -2.91 -19.91 -24.82
C TYR A 18 -1.79 -19.61 -25.85
N GLY A 19 -0.80 -18.78 -25.49
CA GLY A 19 0.31 -18.43 -26.36
C GLY A 19 0.05 -17.28 -27.33
N ASN A 20 -1.06 -16.56 -27.21
CA ASN A 20 -1.37 -15.40 -28.05
C ASN A 20 -0.56 -14.17 -27.57
N PRO A 21 -0.04 -13.33 -28.49
CA PRO A 21 0.63 -12.09 -28.11
C PRO A 21 -0.29 -11.16 -27.33
N ILE A 22 0.21 -10.60 -26.23
CA ILE A 22 -0.51 -9.56 -25.45
C ILE A 22 0.25 -8.26 -25.60
N GLU A 23 -0.42 -7.19 -26.03
CA GLU A 23 0.07 -5.83 -25.92
C GLU A 23 -0.28 -5.28 -24.55
N LYS A 24 0.73 -4.81 -23.81
CA LYS A 24 0.54 -4.12 -22.52
C LYS A 24 1.09 -2.71 -22.65
N GLU A 25 0.39 -1.79 -22.02
CA GLU A 25 0.84 -0.42 -21.87
C GLU A 25 2.21 -0.37 -21.16
N ILE A 26 3.14 0.40 -21.72
CA ILE A 26 4.46 0.59 -21.14
C ILE A 26 4.36 1.72 -20.13
N THR A 27 4.53 1.41 -18.86
CA THR A 27 4.61 2.40 -17.79
C THR A 27 6.08 2.71 -17.49
N THR A 28 6.45 3.99 -17.56
CA THR A 28 7.78 4.44 -17.17
C THR A 28 7.86 4.46 -15.63
N ILE A 29 8.82 3.71 -15.09
CA ILE A 29 9.06 3.69 -13.64
C ILE A 29 9.91 4.95 -13.31
N PRO A 30 9.50 5.79 -12.36
CA PRO A 30 10.16 7.05 -12.04
C PRO A 30 11.41 6.88 -11.15
N TYR A 31 12.07 5.72 -11.18
CA TYR A 31 13.26 5.46 -10.38
C TYR A 31 14.51 5.54 -11.23
N ASP A 32 15.50 6.30 -10.75
CA ASP A 32 16.82 6.38 -11.33
C ASP A 32 17.63 5.10 -11.03
N ASN A 33 18.51 4.71 -11.96
CA ASN A 33 19.46 3.62 -11.75
C ASN A 33 20.39 3.87 -10.54
N GLU A 34 20.66 5.11 -10.19
CA GLU A 34 21.43 5.47 -9.00
C GLU A 34 20.72 5.08 -7.70
N ALA A 35 19.39 5.15 -7.67
CA ALA A 35 18.61 4.73 -6.50
C ALA A 35 18.78 3.22 -6.18
N ALA A 36 19.08 2.41 -7.18
CA ALA A 36 19.35 0.98 -7.05
C ALA A 36 20.82 0.66 -6.69
N GLN A 37 21.69 1.66 -6.50
CA GLN A 37 23.08 1.49 -6.09
C GLN A 37 23.25 1.76 -4.59
N LYS A 38 24.36 1.26 -4.02
CA LYS A 38 24.65 1.45 -2.59
C LYS A 38 24.98 2.89 -2.20
N GLY A 39 25.35 3.76 -3.16
CA GLY A 39 25.57 5.20 -2.91
C GLY A 39 26.66 5.49 -1.87
N GLY A 40 27.70 4.67 -1.80
CA GLY A 40 28.80 4.82 -0.83
C GLY A 40 28.61 4.13 0.53
N TYR A 41 27.47 3.46 0.73
CA TYR A 41 27.24 2.66 1.94
C TYR A 41 27.76 1.22 1.78
N ASP A 42 28.17 0.60 2.87
CA ASP A 42 28.68 -0.78 2.86
C ASP A 42 27.59 -1.79 2.47
N THR A 43 26.35 -1.54 2.89
CA THR A 43 25.19 -2.41 2.65
C THR A 43 23.98 -1.60 2.19
N PHE A 44 23.08 -2.24 1.44
CA PHE A 44 21.77 -1.64 1.12
C PHE A 44 20.96 -1.31 2.35
N MET A 45 20.98 -2.18 3.35
CA MET A 45 20.27 -1.95 4.60
C MET A 45 20.71 -0.66 5.30
N LEU A 46 22.03 -0.41 5.38
CA LEU A 46 22.56 0.82 5.98
C LEU A 46 22.12 2.05 5.18
N LYS A 47 22.20 2.01 3.85
CA LYS A 47 21.69 3.06 2.97
C LYS A 47 20.21 3.33 3.26
N GLU A 48 19.37 2.31 3.25
CA GLU A 48 17.92 2.40 3.39
C GLU A 48 17.50 2.91 4.79
N ILE A 49 18.28 2.60 5.83
CA ILE A 49 18.12 3.19 7.16
C ILE A 49 18.33 4.71 7.11
N HIS A 50 19.35 5.16 6.41
CA HIS A 50 19.64 6.60 6.26
C HIS A 50 18.69 7.32 5.30
N GLU A 51 18.04 6.61 4.40
CA GLU A 51 17.05 7.16 3.48
C GLU A 51 15.68 7.42 4.13
N GLN A 52 15.41 6.92 5.34
CA GLN A 52 14.10 7.06 5.98
C GLN A 52 13.59 8.52 6.06
N PRO A 53 14.38 9.52 6.46
CA PRO A 53 13.88 10.90 6.50
C PRO A 53 13.42 11.41 5.12
N TYR A 54 14.16 11.07 4.07
CA TYR A 54 13.80 11.40 2.71
C TYR A 54 12.53 10.66 2.26
N ALA A 55 12.45 9.36 2.53
CA ALA A 55 11.28 8.54 2.20
C ALA A 55 10.00 9.03 2.90
N ILE A 56 10.10 9.48 4.15
CA ILE A 56 8.98 10.12 4.88
C ILE A 56 8.55 11.41 4.18
N ALA A 57 9.50 12.26 3.81
CA ALA A 57 9.19 13.52 3.13
C ALA A 57 8.50 13.28 1.78
N GLU A 58 8.95 12.29 0.99
CA GLU A 58 8.32 11.93 -0.27
C GLU A 58 6.92 11.33 -0.07
N THR A 59 6.74 10.52 0.97
CA THR A 59 5.43 9.96 1.33
C THR A 59 4.42 11.04 1.69
N LEU A 60 4.85 12.10 2.36
CA LEU A 60 4.00 13.22 2.77
C LEU A 60 3.84 14.30 1.70
N ARG A 61 4.65 14.28 0.66
CA ARG A 61 4.64 15.30 -0.41
C ARG A 61 3.26 15.39 -1.08
N GLY A 62 2.66 16.57 -1.03
CA GLY A 62 1.34 16.84 -1.59
C GLY A 62 0.16 16.22 -0.83
N ARG A 63 0.43 15.56 0.32
CA ARG A 63 -0.61 14.97 1.17
C ARG A 63 -0.86 15.73 2.47
N VAL A 64 0.02 16.66 2.81
CA VAL A 64 -0.13 17.54 3.97
C VAL A 64 -0.06 18.97 3.48
N GLU A 65 -1.12 19.73 3.70
CA GLU A 65 -1.23 21.15 3.39
C GLU A 65 -1.37 21.93 4.70
N GLY A 66 -0.46 22.88 4.94
CA GLY A 66 -0.42 23.62 6.20
C GLY A 66 -0.10 22.73 7.40
N THR A 67 -0.80 22.91 8.50
CA THR A 67 -0.60 22.16 9.76
C THR A 67 -1.74 21.19 10.08
N ASP A 68 -2.86 21.25 9.37
CA ASP A 68 -4.12 20.63 9.76
C ASP A 68 -4.90 19.98 8.61
N ARG A 69 -4.44 20.10 7.37
CA ARG A 69 -5.16 19.54 6.23
C ARG A 69 -4.45 18.35 5.62
N ILE A 70 -5.16 17.22 5.56
CA ILE A 70 -4.72 16.01 4.84
C ILE A 70 -5.45 15.93 3.50
N VAL A 71 -4.70 15.71 2.43
CA VAL A 71 -5.20 15.55 1.06
C VAL A 71 -4.89 14.14 0.58
N LEU A 72 -5.94 13.35 0.33
CA LEU A 72 -5.84 11.97 -0.16
C LEU A 72 -6.83 11.77 -1.32
N PRO A 73 -6.50 12.28 -2.51
CA PRO A 73 -7.39 12.18 -3.66
C PRO A 73 -7.70 10.73 -4.05
N GLU A 74 -6.84 9.79 -3.66
CA GLU A 74 -7.05 8.36 -3.85
C GLU A 74 -8.28 7.83 -3.11
N LEU A 75 -8.74 8.53 -2.07
CA LEU A 75 -9.88 8.16 -1.23
C LEU A 75 -11.09 9.09 -1.39
N ASP A 76 -11.01 10.14 -2.20
CA ASP A 76 -12.12 11.09 -2.37
C ASP A 76 -13.40 10.40 -2.88
N ALA A 77 -13.27 9.41 -3.75
CA ALA A 77 -14.40 8.66 -4.28
C ALA A 77 -15.18 7.86 -3.23
N ILE A 78 -14.57 7.56 -2.09
CA ILE A 78 -15.21 6.81 -0.99
C ILE A 78 -15.37 7.63 0.28
N HIS A 79 -15.15 8.94 0.21
CA HIS A 79 -15.23 9.81 1.38
C HIS A 79 -16.53 9.62 2.18
N ASP A 80 -17.68 9.70 1.52
CA ASP A 80 -18.97 9.54 2.20
C ASP A 80 -19.20 8.11 2.68
N LYS A 81 -18.55 7.13 2.06
CA LYS A 81 -18.65 5.72 2.45
C LYS A 81 -17.96 5.45 3.79
N PHE A 82 -16.97 6.25 4.19
CA PHE A 82 -16.33 6.10 5.50
C PHE A 82 -17.34 6.15 6.67
N LYS A 83 -18.40 6.94 6.56
CA LYS A 83 -19.46 7.05 7.57
C LYS A 83 -20.35 5.81 7.66
N THR A 84 -20.29 4.92 6.67
CA THR A 84 -21.13 3.71 6.58
C THR A 84 -20.43 2.45 7.05
N PHE A 85 -19.10 2.50 7.19
CA PHE A 85 -18.33 1.34 7.65
C PHE A 85 -18.61 1.05 9.14
N ASN A 86 -18.90 -0.20 9.44
CA ASN A 86 -19.15 -0.67 10.79
C ASN A 86 -17.97 -1.43 11.40
N LYS A 87 -16.97 -1.79 10.59
CA LYS A 87 -15.71 -2.42 10.99
C LYS A 87 -14.65 -2.25 9.92
N ALA A 88 -13.39 -2.41 10.32
CA ALA A 88 -12.24 -2.41 9.43
C ALA A 88 -11.33 -3.62 9.69
N TYR A 89 -10.69 -4.10 8.63
CA TYR A 89 -9.63 -5.10 8.68
C TYR A 89 -8.36 -4.55 8.06
N PHE A 90 -7.25 -4.71 8.77
CA PHE A 90 -5.90 -4.43 8.29
C PHE A 90 -5.19 -5.76 8.07
N VAL A 91 -4.82 -6.06 6.84
CA VAL A 91 -4.37 -7.39 6.43
C VAL A 91 -3.01 -7.30 5.73
N ALA A 92 -2.03 -8.01 6.24
CA ALA A 92 -0.67 -8.03 5.69
C ALA A 92 0.12 -9.27 6.14
N CYS A 93 1.34 -9.40 5.63
CA CYS A 93 2.32 -10.38 6.06
C CYS A 93 3.59 -9.69 6.59
N GLY A 94 4.33 -10.38 7.47
CA GLY A 94 5.65 -9.97 7.92
C GLY A 94 5.67 -8.58 8.56
N THR A 95 6.64 -7.77 8.20
CA THR A 95 6.85 -6.42 8.77
C THR A 95 5.65 -5.50 8.51
N ALA A 96 5.01 -5.61 7.35
CA ALA A 96 3.81 -4.84 7.03
C ALA A 96 2.64 -5.15 7.98
N TYR A 97 2.53 -6.38 8.50
CA TYR A 97 1.55 -6.72 9.52
C TYR A 97 1.77 -5.93 10.82
N HIS A 98 3.02 -5.69 11.21
CA HIS A 98 3.32 -4.86 12.38
C HIS A 98 2.99 -3.39 12.16
N ALA A 99 3.12 -2.88 10.94
CA ALA A 99 2.61 -1.55 10.60
C ALA A 99 1.07 -1.50 10.72
N CYS A 100 0.39 -2.55 10.26
CA CYS A 100 -1.06 -2.69 10.39
C CYS A 100 -1.53 -2.65 11.85
N LEU A 101 -0.83 -3.29 12.79
CA LEU A 101 -1.16 -3.24 14.23
C LEU A 101 -1.22 -1.81 14.75
N SER A 102 -0.24 -0.98 14.37
CA SER A 102 -0.21 0.43 14.78
C SER A 102 -1.31 1.24 14.11
N GLY A 103 -1.49 1.10 12.79
CA GLY A 103 -2.51 1.80 12.03
C GLY A 103 -3.93 1.46 12.50
N ALA A 104 -4.21 0.19 12.75
CA ALA A 104 -5.50 -0.30 13.23
C ALA A 104 -5.86 0.28 14.60
N ASN A 105 -4.91 0.27 15.54
CA ASN A 105 -5.12 0.84 16.88
C ASN A 105 -5.46 2.33 16.83
N ILE A 106 -4.79 3.07 15.95
CA ILE A 106 -5.04 4.50 15.81
C ILE A 106 -6.38 4.75 15.13
N LEU A 107 -6.72 4.01 14.06
CA LEU A 107 -8.02 4.12 13.41
C LEU A 107 -9.16 3.88 14.41
N GLU A 108 -9.11 2.78 15.14
CA GLU A 108 -10.14 2.45 16.13
C GLU A 108 -10.33 3.54 17.20
N ARG A 109 -9.20 4.05 17.73
CA ARG A 109 -9.25 5.09 18.77
C ARG A 109 -9.81 6.42 18.28
N LEU A 110 -9.56 6.82 17.06
CA LEU A 110 -9.97 8.12 16.53
C LEU A 110 -11.35 8.08 15.87
N THR A 111 -11.75 6.95 15.30
CA THR A 111 -13.04 6.85 14.58
C THR A 111 -14.11 6.09 15.36
N GLY A 112 -13.73 5.31 16.36
CA GLY A 112 -14.63 4.39 17.06
C GLY A 112 -15.08 3.18 16.23
N ILE A 113 -14.52 2.99 15.01
CA ILE A 113 -14.82 1.85 14.16
C ILE A 113 -14.02 0.64 14.68
N PRO A 114 -14.65 -0.47 15.08
CA PRO A 114 -13.98 -1.69 15.47
C PRO A 114 -12.99 -2.14 14.38
N THR A 115 -11.72 -2.25 14.74
CA THR A 115 -10.65 -2.51 13.77
C THR A 115 -9.85 -3.74 14.14
N PHE A 116 -9.75 -4.67 13.22
CA PHE A 116 -9.07 -5.94 13.38
C PHE A 116 -7.80 -5.96 12.53
N THR A 117 -6.74 -6.57 13.08
CA THR A 117 -5.52 -6.82 12.32
C THR A 117 -5.32 -8.31 12.17
N GLN A 118 -5.08 -8.77 10.94
CA GLN A 118 -4.94 -10.18 10.67
C GLN A 118 -3.78 -10.46 9.70
N VAL A 119 -3.05 -11.55 9.94
CA VAL A 119 -2.06 -12.03 8.96
C VAL A 119 -2.80 -12.50 7.72
N ALA A 120 -2.31 -12.18 6.54
CA ALA A 120 -3.03 -12.43 5.29
C ALA A 120 -3.29 -13.92 5.02
N SER A 121 -2.37 -14.80 5.40
CA SER A 121 -2.61 -16.25 5.34
C SER A 121 -3.76 -16.68 6.22
N GLU A 122 -3.85 -16.17 7.44
CA GLU A 122 -4.94 -16.47 8.36
C GLU A 122 -6.27 -15.89 7.85
N PHE A 123 -6.29 -14.64 7.40
CA PHE A 123 -7.48 -14.01 6.84
C PHE A 123 -8.06 -14.85 5.69
N ARG A 124 -7.19 -15.39 4.84
CA ARG A 124 -7.59 -16.20 3.69
C ARG A 124 -8.30 -17.50 4.08
N TYR A 125 -7.89 -18.14 5.18
CA TYR A 125 -8.36 -19.47 5.55
C TYR A 125 -9.37 -19.51 6.70
N CYS A 126 -9.53 -18.41 7.47
CA CYS A 126 -10.44 -18.39 8.61
C CYS A 126 -11.87 -17.95 8.26
N ASP A 127 -12.22 -17.79 6.99
CA ASP A 127 -13.53 -17.34 6.53
C ASP A 127 -14.02 -16.10 7.29
N PRO A 128 -13.38 -14.93 7.09
CA PRO A 128 -13.67 -13.73 7.88
C PRO A 128 -15.13 -13.28 7.71
N ILE A 129 -15.73 -12.83 8.81
CA ILE A 129 -17.09 -12.25 8.81
C ILE A 129 -16.99 -10.80 8.32
N VAL A 130 -17.07 -10.63 7.01
CA VAL A 130 -16.95 -9.33 6.33
C VAL A 130 -18.06 -9.18 5.29
N ASP A 131 -18.41 -7.94 4.98
CA ASP A 131 -19.52 -7.56 4.11
C ASP A 131 -19.27 -6.20 3.42
N GLU A 132 -20.26 -5.66 2.72
CA GLU A 132 -20.20 -4.37 2.02
C GLU A 132 -20.01 -3.16 2.96
N LYS A 133 -20.23 -3.31 4.27
CA LYS A 133 -19.98 -2.30 5.31
C LYS A 133 -18.60 -2.49 5.97
N THR A 134 -17.77 -3.36 5.42
CA THR A 134 -16.44 -3.62 5.92
C THR A 134 -15.40 -2.95 5.03
N MET A 135 -14.49 -2.18 5.64
CA MET A 135 -13.31 -1.65 4.99
C MET A 135 -12.13 -2.63 5.20
N CYS A 136 -11.49 -3.06 4.12
CA CYS A 136 -10.30 -3.92 4.20
C CYS A 136 -9.08 -3.20 3.62
N VAL A 137 -8.07 -2.99 4.45
CA VAL A 137 -6.79 -2.35 4.09
C VAL A 137 -5.72 -3.43 3.96
N PHE A 138 -5.16 -3.57 2.77
CA PHE A 138 -4.13 -4.56 2.45
C PHE A 138 -2.78 -3.88 2.27
N VAL A 139 -1.79 -4.24 3.08
CA VAL A 139 -0.48 -3.60 3.08
C VAL A 139 0.59 -4.56 2.56
N SER A 140 1.31 -4.13 1.53
CA SER A 140 2.41 -4.91 0.95
C SER A 140 3.44 -3.99 0.30
N GLN A 141 4.72 -4.09 0.69
CA GLN A 141 5.79 -3.31 0.09
C GLN A 141 5.90 -3.56 -1.42
N SER A 142 6.03 -4.82 -1.82
CA SER A 142 6.15 -5.22 -3.24
C SER A 142 4.82 -5.19 -3.99
N GLY A 143 3.71 -5.37 -3.27
CA GLY A 143 2.39 -5.57 -3.86
C GLY A 143 2.21 -6.90 -4.60
N GLU A 144 3.14 -7.87 -4.40
CA GLU A 144 3.14 -9.17 -5.06
C GLU A 144 3.06 -10.35 -4.06
N THR A 145 2.81 -10.08 -2.78
CA THR A 145 2.71 -11.13 -1.75
C THR A 145 1.48 -11.99 -1.99
N ALA A 146 1.70 -13.27 -2.28
CA ALA A 146 0.65 -14.20 -2.71
C ALA A 146 -0.54 -14.28 -1.74
N ASP A 147 -0.26 -14.40 -0.43
CA ASP A 147 -1.32 -14.48 0.58
C ASP A 147 -2.10 -13.16 0.70
N THR A 148 -1.42 -12.01 0.62
CA THR A 148 -2.08 -10.70 0.64
C THR A 148 -2.98 -10.51 -0.57
N MET A 149 -2.54 -10.96 -1.75
CA MET A 149 -3.35 -10.95 -2.97
C MET A 149 -4.58 -11.84 -2.84
N ALA A 150 -4.41 -13.06 -2.33
CA ALA A 150 -5.53 -13.97 -2.16
C ALA A 150 -6.53 -13.46 -1.12
N ALA A 151 -6.06 -12.86 -0.03
CA ALA A 151 -6.91 -12.22 0.98
C ALA A 151 -7.69 -11.03 0.41
N LEU A 152 -7.06 -10.20 -0.43
CA LEU A 152 -7.73 -9.09 -1.13
C LEU A 152 -8.86 -9.60 -2.03
N ARG A 153 -8.59 -10.63 -2.83
CA ARG A 153 -9.61 -11.23 -3.72
C ARG A 153 -10.79 -11.77 -2.93
N LEU A 154 -10.54 -12.48 -1.84
CA LEU A 154 -11.59 -12.98 -0.95
C LEU A 154 -12.44 -11.83 -0.38
N ALA A 155 -11.81 -10.75 0.08
CA ALA A 155 -12.54 -9.58 0.58
C ALA A 155 -13.42 -8.94 -0.52
N LYS A 156 -12.92 -8.83 -1.74
CA LYS A 156 -13.71 -8.34 -2.89
C LYS A 156 -14.89 -9.25 -3.22
N GLU A 157 -14.68 -10.55 -3.24
CA GLU A 157 -15.74 -11.53 -3.46
C GLU A 157 -16.86 -11.42 -2.41
N LYS A 158 -16.51 -11.04 -1.17
CA LYS A 158 -17.47 -10.78 -0.08
C LYS A 158 -18.06 -9.36 -0.10
N GLY A 159 -17.73 -8.54 -1.09
CA GLY A 159 -18.29 -7.20 -1.28
C GLY A 159 -17.64 -6.09 -0.46
N CYS A 160 -16.52 -6.35 0.22
CA CYS A 160 -15.80 -5.34 0.98
C CYS A 160 -15.26 -4.22 0.10
N THR A 161 -15.13 -3.03 0.68
CA THR A 161 -14.30 -1.98 0.08
C THR A 161 -12.83 -2.25 0.36
N THR A 162 -12.02 -2.38 -0.69
CA THR A 162 -10.61 -2.74 -0.56
C THR A 162 -9.70 -1.54 -0.86
N ILE A 163 -8.76 -1.28 0.07
CA ILE A 163 -7.73 -0.25 -0.05
C ILE A 163 -6.37 -0.95 -0.02
N ALA A 164 -5.55 -0.77 -1.04
CA ALA A 164 -4.18 -1.23 -1.04
C ALA A 164 -3.23 -0.13 -0.57
N VAL A 165 -2.24 -0.50 0.24
CA VAL A 165 -1.07 0.33 0.53
C VAL A 165 0.15 -0.40 -0.02
N ALA A 166 0.77 0.16 -1.05
CA ALA A 166 1.88 -0.46 -1.77
C ALA A 166 3.00 0.53 -2.05
N ASN A 167 4.23 0.04 -2.24
CA ASN A 167 5.34 0.90 -2.64
C ASN A 167 5.61 0.82 -4.15
N VAL A 168 5.36 -0.34 -4.77
CA VAL A 168 5.64 -0.56 -6.18
C VAL A 168 4.44 -0.15 -7.02
N LEU A 169 4.68 0.85 -7.90
CA LEU A 169 3.68 1.35 -8.85
C LEU A 169 3.25 0.24 -9.82
N GLY A 170 1.94 0.13 -10.04
CA GLY A 170 1.39 -0.85 -10.96
C GLY A 170 1.58 -2.31 -10.54
N SER A 171 1.85 -2.56 -9.26
CA SER A 171 1.91 -3.92 -8.69
C SER A 171 0.55 -4.62 -8.77
N SER A 172 0.54 -5.94 -8.60
CA SER A 172 -0.69 -6.73 -8.72
C SER A 172 -1.76 -6.28 -7.72
N ILE A 173 -1.38 -6.02 -6.47
CA ILE A 173 -2.31 -5.56 -5.44
C ILE A 173 -2.93 -4.20 -5.79
N SER A 174 -2.14 -3.28 -6.38
CA SER A 174 -2.61 -1.94 -6.75
C SER A 174 -3.56 -1.94 -7.94
N ARG A 175 -3.47 -2.94 -8.80
CA ARG A 175 -4.38 -3.12 -9.94
C ARG A 175 -5.69 -3.79 -9.56
N GLU A 176 -5.69 -4.60 -8.50
CA GLU A 176 -6.86 -5.37 -8.10
C GLU A 176 -7.67 -4.73 -6.98
N ALA A 177 -7.08 -3.89 -6.14
CA ALA A 177 -7.80 -3.14 -5.11
C ALA A 177 -8.73 -2.08 -5.72
N ASP A 178 -9.77 -1.69 -4.99
CA ASP A 178 -10.67 -0.62 -5.42
C ASP A 178 -9.99 0.74 -5.33
N HIS A 179 -9.13 0.93 -4.32
CA HIS A 179 -8.34 2.14 -4.10
C HIS A 179 -6.91 1.78 -3.74
N THR A 180 -5.95 2.64 -4.08
CA THR A 180 -4.53 2.39 -3.79
C THR A 180 -3.85 3.65 -3.33
N ILE A 181 -3.13 3.56 -2.21
CA ILE A 181 -2.25 4.61 -1.71
C ILE A 181 -0.80 4.12 -1.82
N TYR A 182 0.05 4.87 -2.51
CA TYR A 182 1.46 4.52 -2.63
C TYR A 182 2.29 5.16 -1.53
N THR A 183 3.24 4.40 -0.97
CA THR A 183 4.13 4.89 0.09
C THR A 183 5.25 5.80 -0.42
N CYS A 184 5.59 5.71 -1.70
CA CYS A 184 6.65 6.51 -2.34
C CYS A 184 8.02 6.40 -1.66
N ALA A 185 8.33 5.25 -1.03
CA ALA A 185 9.60 5.03 -0.32
C ALA A 185 10.82 4.84 -1.25
N GLY A 186 10.59 4.75 -2.55
CA GLY A 186 11.63 4.35 -3.50
C GLY A 186 11.95 2.85 -3.43
N PRO A 187 12.94 2.37 -4.21
CA PRO A 187 13.30 0.95 -4.21
C PRO A 187 13.90 0.53 -2.85
N GLU A 188 13.41 -0.58 -2.30
CA GLU A 188 13.97 -1.24 -1.11
C GLU A 188 14.50 -2.60 -1.54
N ILE A 189 15.81 -2.81 -1.38
CA ILE A 189 16.56 -3.98 -1.87
C ILE A 189 16.96 -4.89 -0.72
N ALA A 190 17.20 -4.32 0.47
CA ALA A 190 17.52 -5.09 1.66
C ALA A 190 16.36 -6.03 2.01
N VAL A 191 16.71 -7.24 2.46
CA VAL A 191 15.71 -8.26 2.83
C VAL A 191 14.89 -7.83 4.05
N ALA A 192 15.55 -7.26 5.06
CA ALA A 192 14.86 -6.70 6.22
C ALA A 192 14.33 -5.30 5.86
N SER A 193 13.03 -5.12 5.99
CA SER A 193 12.38 -3.84 5.69
C SER A 193 12.76 -2.76 6.69
N THR A 194 13.07 -1.58 6.18
CA THR A 194 13.43 -0.38 6.96
C THR A 194 12.57 0.81 6.55
N LYS A 195 12.93 1.52 5.48
CA LYS A 195 12.21 2.71 5.00
C LYS A 195 10.78 2.39 4.54
N ALA A 196 10.55 1.22 3.94
CA ALA A 196 9.20 0.84 3.54
C ALA A 196 8.28 0.64 4.75
N TYR A 197 8.76 0.05 5.84
CA TYR A 197 8.00 -0.06 7.08
C TYR A 197 7.64 1.31 7.66
N THR A 198 8.61 2.21 7.74
CA THR A 198 8.40 3.57 8.26
C THR A 198 7.39 4.33 7.43
N THR A 199 7.47 4.25 6.09
CA THR A 199 6.51 4.91 5.21
C THR A 199 5.12 4.26 5.24
N GLN A 200 5.02 2.95 5.47
CA GLN A 200 3.75 2.28 5.72
C GLN A 200 3.07 2.81 7.00
N LEU A 201 3.82 2.99 8.09
CA LEU A 201 3.28 3.61 9.30
C LEU A 201 2.71 5.00 9.01
N ILE A 202 3.45 5.84 8.29
CA ILE A 202 3.00 7.19 7.91
C ILE A 202 1.73 7.13 7.06
N VAL A 203 1.72 6.30 6.00
CA VAL A 203 0.55 6.17 5.11
C VAL A 203 -0.68 5.68 5.85
N LEU A 204 -0.53 4.76 6.82
CA LEU A 204 -1.67 4.26 7.60
C LEU A 204 -2.24 5.30 8.57
N LEU A 205 -1.48 6.34 8.93
CA LEU A 205 -1.96 7.46 9.73
C LEU A 205 -2.76 8.48 8.91
N LEU A 206 -2.45 8.66 7.64
CA LEU A 206 -3.07 9.67 6.78
C LEU A 206 -4.59 9.48 6.62
N PRO A 207 -5.12 8.28 6.26
CA PRO A 207 -6.57 8.08 6.12
C PRO A 207 -7.34 8.33 7.41
N VAL A 208 -6.73 8.01 8.54
CA VAL A 208 -7.31 8.24 9.86
C VAL A 208 -7.47 9.73 10.13
N SER A 209 -6.39 10.49 9.89
CA SER A 209 -6.41 11.95 10.04
C SER A 209 -7.34 12.61 9.02
N TYR A 210 -7.37 12.11 7.77
CA TYR A 210 -8.27 12.56 6.71
C TYR A 210 -9.75 12.43 7.09
N THR A 211 -10.14 11.30 7.68
CA THR A 211 -11.54 11.06 8.10
C THR A 211 -11.90 11.86 9.34
N HIS A 212 -10.99 11.99 10.30
CA HIS A 212 -11.23 12.67 11.57
C HIS A 212 -11.31 14.20 11.40
N LEU A 213 -10.37 14.80 10.67
CA LEU A 213 -10.34 16.25 10.46
C LEU A 213 -11.56 16.74 9.66
N ARG A 214 -11.96 16.02 8.61
CA ARG A 214 -13.15 16.40 7.83
C ARG A 214 -14.49 16.18 8.57
N ALA A 215 -14.54 15.28 9.54
CA ALA A 215 -15.73 15.13 10.38
C ALA A 215 -15.99 16.39 11.21
N HIS A 216 -14.95 17.09 11.63
CA HIS A 216 -15.04 18.35 12.38
C HIS A 216 -15.31 19.57 11.50
N GLU A 217 -14.93 19.56 10.21
CA GLU A 217 -15.27 20.65 9.27
C GLU A 217 -16.79 20.76 9.03
N THR A 218 -17.51 19.65 9.07
CA THR A 218 -18.98 19.63 8.86
C THR A 218 -19.80 19.97 10.11
N GLU A 219 -19.18 20.05 11.27
CA GLU A 219 -19.85 20.50 12.53
C GLU A 219 -19.64 22.00 12.79
N ALA A 220 -18.78 22.67 12.03
CA ALA A 220 -18.46 24.09 12.20
C ALA A 220 -19.22 25.04 11.23
N ASP A 221 -20.03 24.49 10.32
CA ASP A 221 -20.97 25.22 9.44
C ASP A 221 -22.41 25.01 9.93
#